data_daf6f5a33178e3a5b96cf5fec5a037af
#
_entry.id   daf6f5a33178e3a5b96cf5fec5a037af
#
_cell.length_a   1.000
_cell.length_b   1.000
_cell.length_c   1.000
_cell.angle_alpha   90.00
_cell.angle_beta   90.00
_cell.angle_gamma   90.00
#
_symmetry.space_group_name_H-M   'P 1'
#
loop_
_entity.id
_entity.type
_entity.pdbx_description
1 polymer ?
#
loop_
_entity_poly.entity_id
_entity_poly.type
_entity_poly.pdbx_seq_one_letter_code
_entity_poly.pdbx_strand_id
1 'polypeptide(L)'
;MATEPAYGEKLRIAGIHNAGKINDLLYRGAQPKQAGLGELKKLGITTIVDLRRDHPQKVDWERRETAALGMRFVYIPVSGWEPPSDEQVAQFLALFREDPKRKVFVHCRFGDDRTGTFVAAYRIAVDRWTPKQAIGEMYFFGFNGFWHPSMKKFIEQFPEHLRSASRSSP
;
A
#
# COMPACT_ATOMS: atom_id res chain seq x y z
N MET A 1 -3.88 11.95 -28.06
CA MET A 1 -2.84 11.37 -27.19
C MET A 1 -3.45 11.18 -25.81
N ALA A 2 -3.44 9.97 -25.28
CA ALA A 2 -3.81 9.77 -23.88
C ALA A 2 -2.75 10.45 -23.01
N THR A 3 -3.16 11.37 -22.15
CA THR A 3 -2.26 11.98 -21.17
C THR A 3 -1.83 10.91 -20.16
N GLU A 4 -0.54 10.85 -19.84
CA GLU A 4 -0.06 10.00 -18.76
C GLU A 4 -0.82 10.32 -17.47
N PRO A 5 -1.24 9.31 -16.69
CA PRO A 5 -1.95 9.57 -15.45
C PRO A 5 -1.06 10.29 -14.46
N ALA A 6 -1.65 11.19 -13.68
CA ALA A 6 -0.94 11.88 -12.62
C ALA A 6 -0.64 10.92 -11.46
N TYR A 7 0.60 10.93 -10.96
CA TYR A 7 0.97 10.22 -9.75
C TYR A 7 0.26 10.79 -8.52
N GLY A 8 0.28 10.02 -7.45
CA GLY A 8 -0.19 10.48 -6.16
C GLY A 8 0.57 11.73 -5.67
N GLU A 9 -0.03 12.42 -4.74
CA GLU A 9 0.52 13.64 -4.15
C GLU A 9 1.39 13.32 -2.94
N LYS A 10 2.61 13.86 -2.89
CA LYS A 10 3.43 13.80 -1.68
C LYS A 10 2.87 14.72 -0.61
N LEU A 11 2.70 14.20 0.60
CA LEU A 11 2.18 14.94 1.74
C LEU A 11 3.23 15.11 2.83
N ARG A 12 3.07 16.16 3.62
CA ARG A 12 3.79 16.32 4.90
C ARG A 12 2.82 16.04 6.04
N ILE A 13 3.01 14.88 6.68
CA ILE A 13 2.23 14.48 7.84
C ILE A 13 3.17 14.33 9.02
N ALA A 14 2.91 15.04 10.10
CA ALA A 14 3.72 14.92 11.32
C ALA A 14 3.75 13.45 11.79
N GLY A 15 4.93 12.93 12.05
CA GLY A 15 5.12 11.55 12.50
C GLY A 15 5.06 10.49 11.40
N ILE A 16 4.99 10.87 10.12
CA ILE A 16 5.01 9.93 8.99
C ILE A 16 5.98 10.42 7.91
N HIS A 17 7.05 9.67 7.69
CA HIS A 17 7.94 9.92 6.55
C HIS A 17 7.35 9.35 5.27
N ASN A 18 7.73 9.93 4.13
CA ASN A 18 7.33 9.50 2.80
C ASN A 18 5.82 9.35 2.64
N ALA A 19 5.07 10.25 3.26
CA ALA A 19 3.61 10.23 3.19
C ALA A 19 3.11 10.69 1.81
N GLY A 20 2.03 10.06 1.36
CA GLY A 20 1.39 10.40 0.08
C GLY A 20 -0.09 10.08 0.06
N LYS A 21 -0.80 10.82 -0.76
CA LYS A 21 -2.21 10.58 -1.11
C LYS A 21 -2.27 10.04 -2.53
N ILE A 22 -2.72 8.81 -2.68
CA ILE A 22 -2.89 8.18 -3.99
C ILE A 22 -4.20 8.64 -4.64
N ASN A 23 -5.27 8.61 -3.87
CA ASN A 23 -6.59 9.15 -4.20
C ASN A 23 -7.36 9.39 -2.90
N ASP A 24 -8.67 9.67 -2.98
CA ASP A 24 -9.48 9.94 -1.78
C ASP A 24 -9.63 8.75 -0.83
N LEU A 25 -9.37 7.53 -1.28
CA LEU A 25 -9.54 6.31 -0.51
C LEU A 25 -8.24 5.64 -0.07
N LEU A 26 -7.10 5.99 -0.70
CA LEU A 26 -5.83 5.33 -0.44
C LEU A 26 -4.71 6.35 -0.18
N TYR A 27 -4.11 6.21 0.98
CA TYR A 27 -2.93 6.94 1.43
C TYR A 27 -1.80 5.96 1.70
N ARG A 28 -0.57 6.43 1.65
CA ARG A 28 0.63 5.62 1.81
C ARG A 28 1.70 6.33 2.64
N GLY A 29 2.65 5.58 3.17
CA GLY A 29 3.80 6.15 3.86
C GLY A 29 4.69 5.14 4.55
N ALA A 30 5.63 5.65 5.34
CA ALA A 30 6.44 4.88 6.26
C ALA A 30 5.65 4.56 7.55
N GLN A 31 6.21 3.71 8.41
CA GLN A 31 5.62 3.37 9.70
C GLN A 31 5.30 4.64 10.52
N PRO A 32 4.05 4.80 10.98
CA PRO A 32 3.66 5.99 11.71
C PRO A 32 4.20 5.99 13.14
N LYS A 33 4.59 7.16 13.62
CA LYS A 33 4.75 7.44 15.05
C LYS A 33 3.38 7.74 15.65
N GLN A 34 3.30 7.87 16.97
CA GLN A 34 2.04 8.15 17.67
C GLN A 34 1.32 9.40 17.13
N ALA A 35 2.07 10.49 16.94
CA ALA A 35 1.51 11.71 16.33
C ALA A 35 0.92 11.45 14.94
N GLY A 36 1.59 10.61 14.14
CA GLY A 36 1.15 10.24 12.81
C GLY A 36 -0.20 9.50 12.80
N LEU A 37 -0.41 8.58 13.74
CA LEU A 37 -1.70 7.89 13.87
C LEU A 37 -2.83 8.88 14.16
N GLY A 38 -2.59 9.87 15.00
CA GLY A 38 -3.56 10.95 15.29
C GLY A 38 -3.87 11.78 14.05
N GLU A 39 -2.85 12.13 13.26
CA GLU A 39 -3.04 12.88 12.01
C GLU A 39 -3.81 12.05 10.97
N LEU A 40 -3.55 10.75 10.85
CA LEU A 40 -4.32 9.86 9.97
C LEU A 40 -5.79 9.81 10.37
N LYS A 41 -6.09 9.75 11.66
CA LYS A 41 -7.46 9.81 12.16
C LYS A 41 -8.16 11.11 11.74
N LYS A 42 -7.48 12.25 11.86
CA LYS A 42 -8.01 13.56 11.44
C LYS A 42 -8.28 13.64 9.93
N LEU A 43 -7.48 12.94 9.12
CA LEU A 43 -7.69 12.84 7.66
C LEU A 43 -8.87 11.94 7.28
N GLY A 44 -9.49 11.29 8.25
CA GLY A 44 -10.61 10.38 8.02
C GLY A 44 -10.20 8.96 7.66
N ILE A 45 -8.94 8.58 7.88
CA ILE A 45 -8.50 7.19 7.71
C ILE A 45 -9.29 6.29 8.66
N THR A 46 -9.84 5.22 8.13
CA THR A 46 -10.62 4.24 8.87
C THR A 46 -9.87 2.92 9.07
N THR A 47 -8.89 2.66 8.24
CA THR A 47 -8.16 1.38 8.23
C THR A 47 -6.68 1.60 7.99
N ILE A 48 -5.85 1.03 8.84
CA ILE A 48 -4.40 1.00 8.71
C ILE A 48 -3.98 -0.40 8.26
N VAL A 49 -3.18 -0.47 7.20
CA VAL A 49 -2.58 -1.73 6.70
C VAL A 49 -1.09 -1.71 6.97
N ASP A 50 -0.63 -2.63 7.81
CA ASP A 50 0.78 -2.81 8.15
C ASP A 50 1.36 -4.01 7.38
N LEU A 51 2.35 -3.75 6.55
CA LEU A 51 3.03 -4.75 5.73
C LEU A 51 4.32 -5.28 6.36
N ARG A 52 4.69 -4.81 7.55
CA ARG A 52 5.94 -5.21 8.19
C ARG A 52 5.89 -6.64 8.68
N ARG A 53 6.88 -7.42 8.34
CA ARG A 53 7.11 -8.76 8.89
C ARG A 53 8.10 -8.74 10.05
N ASP A 54 8.94 -7.73 10.05
CA ASP A 54 9.98 -7.44 11.03
C ASP A 54 9.41 -6.62 12.21
N HIS A 55 10.06 -6.71 13.37
CA HIS A 55 9.75 -5.95 14.57
C HIS A 55 8.31 -6.16 15.12
N PRO A 56 7.97 -7.38 15.57
CA PRO A 56 6.61 -7.70 16.03
C PRO A 56 6.13 -6.82 17.18
N GLN A 57 7.03 -6.35 18.05
CA GLN A 57 6.69 -5.44 19.16
C GLN A 57 6.16 -4.10 18.67
N LYS A 58 6.71 -3.57 17.57
CA LYS A 58 6.21 -2.33 16.94
C LYS A 58 4.86 -2.55 16.28
N VAL A 59 4.64 -3.71 15.69
CA VAL A 59 3.35 -4.10 15.10
C VAL A 59 2.28 -4.18 16.20
N ASP A 60 2.57 -4.82 17.33
CA ASP A 60 1.63 -4.93 18.44
C ASP A 60 1.31 -3.57 19.08
N TRP A 61 2.30 -2.70 19.21
CA TRP A 61 2.07 -1.35 19.66
C TRP A 61 1.11 -0.61 18.74
N GLU A 62 1.38 -0.64 17.44
CA GLU A 62 0.55 0.05 16.44
C GLU A 62 -0.87 -0.50 16.39
N ARG A 63 -1.03 -1.82 16.51
CA ARG A 63 -2.35 -2.46 16.61
C ARG A 63 -3.16 -1.89 17.75
N ARG A 64 -2.57 -1.75 18.94
CA ARG A 64 -3.24 -1.19 20.13
C ARG A 64 -3.59 0.27 19.95
N GLU A 65 -2.64 1.08 19.47
CA GLU A 65 -2.85 2.53 19.29
C GLU A 65 -3.90 2.81 18.20
N THR A 66 -3.89 2.05 17.12
CA THR A 66 -4.87 2.13 16.04
C THR A 66 -6.28 1.82 16.57
N ALA A 67 -6.42 0.75 17.32
CA ALA A 67 -7.70 0.38 17.95
C ALA A 67 -8.19 1.44 18.94
N ALA A 68 -7.28 2.00 19.74
CA ALA A 68 -7.63 3.07 20.70
C ALA A 68 -8.17 4.33 20.02
N LEU A 69 -7.75 4.59 18.78
CA LEU A 69 -8.25 5.70 17.95
C LEU A 69 -9.53 5.34 17.17
N GLY A 70 -10.05 4.12 17.33
CA GLY A 70 -11.25 3.67 16.63
C GLY A 70 -11.05 3.34 15.15
N MET A 71 -9.80 3.11 14.72
CA MET A 71 -9.48 2.65 13.37
C MET A 71 -9.26 1.13 13.37
N ARG A 72 -9.56 0.51 12.22
CA ARG A 72 -9.29 -0.91 11.99
C ARG A 72 -7.81 -1.12 11.67
N PHE A 73 -7.21 -2.13 12.25
CA PHE A 73 -5.84 -2.57 11.94
C PHE A 73 -5.88 -3.86 11.13
N VAL A 74 -5.23 -3.85 9.98
CA VAL A 74 -5.09 -5.01 9.09
C VAL A 74 -3.60 -5.34 8.96
N TYR A 75 -3.24 -6.57 9.26
CA TYR A 75 -1.86 -7.03 9.23
C TYR A 75 -1.64 -7.98 8.06
N ILE A 76 -0.79 -7.58 7.12
CA ILE A 76 -0.41 -8.38 5.95
C ILE A 76 1.12 -8.46 5.91
N PRO A 77 1.74 -9.39 6.66
CA PRO A 77 3.20 -9.44 6.79
C PRO A 77 3.87 -9.88 5.49
N VAL A 78 4.71 -9.03 4.93
CA VAL A 78 5.44 -9.25 3.69
C VAL A 78 6.95 -9.15 3.95
N SER A 79 7.72 -10.04 3.31
CA SER A 79 9.18 -9.95 3.32
C SER A 79 9.65 -8.61 2.76
N GLY A 80 10.71 -8.06 3.36
CA GLY A 80 11.35 -6.86 2.82
C GLY A 80 12.13 -7.09 1.53
N TRP A 81 12.33 -8.35 1.13
CA TRP A 81 13.18 -8.73 0.00
C TRP A 81 12.42 -9.42 -1.14
N GLU A 82 11.36 -10.11 -0.84
CA GLU A 82 10.59 -10.89 -1.80
C GLU A 82 9.26 -10.19 -2.14
N PRO A 83 8.69 -10.46 -3.33
CA PRO A 83 7.39 -9.92 -3.66
C PRO A 83 6.30 -10.53 -2.76
N PRO A 84 5.15 -9.85 -2.61
CA PRO A 84 4.01 -10.42 -1.93
C PRO A 84 3.46 -11.63 -2.70
N SER A 85 2.70 -12.48 -2.01
CA SER A 85 1.90 -13.51 -2.67
C SER A 85 0.64 -12.89 -3.30
N ASP A 86 0.05 -13.62 -4.25
CA ASP A 86 -1.21 -13.18 -4.88
C ASP A 86 -2.35 -13.08 -3.85
N GLU A 87 -2.36 -13.98 -2.85
CA GLU A 87 -3.34 -13.96 -1.77
C GLU A 87 -3.20 -12.72 -0.88
N GLN A 88 -1.97 -12.29 -0.59
CA GLN A 88 -1.72 -11.09 0.19
C GLN A 88 -2.19 -9.83 -0.55
N VAL A 89 -1.93 -9.74 -1.83
CA VAL A 89 -2.41 -8.63 -2.67
C VAL A 89 -3.94 -8.68 -2.77
N ALA A 90 -4.54 -9.85 -2.97
CA ALA A 90 -5.99 -10.02 -3.00
C ALA A 90 -6.65 -9.60 -1.69
N GLN A 91 -6.05 -9.91 -0.55
CA GLN A 91 -6.51 -9.47 0.77
C GLN A 91 -6.53 -7.93 0.87
N PHE A 92 -5.50 -7.28 0.39
CA PHE A 92 -5.43 -5.82 0.35
C PHE A 92 -6.50 -5.21 -0.57
N LEU A 93 -6.63 -5.72 -1.79
CA LEU A 93 -7.62 -5.22 -2.76
C LEU A 93 -9.06 -5.45 -2.29
N ALA A 94 -9.33 -6.53 -1.56
CA ALA A 94 -10.64 -6.82 -1.00
C ALA A 94 -11.14 -5.74 -0.04
N LEU A 95 -10.24 -5.03 0.66
CA LEU A 95 -10.61 -3.95 1.59
C LEU A 95 -11.45 -2.87 0.91
N PHE A 96 -11.13 -2.56 -0.34
CA PHE A 96 -11.82 -1.51 -1.12
C PHE A 96 -13.16 -1.98 -1.70
N ARG A 97 -13.34 -3.30 -1.89
CA ARG A 97 -14.60 -3.88 -2.35
C ARG A 97 -15.60 -4.12 -1.22
N GLU A 98 -15.10 -4.48 -0.04
CA GLU A 98 -15.93 -4.73 1.15
C GLU A 98 -16.66 -3.48 1.62
N ASP A 99 -16.01 -2.33 1.54
CA ASP A 99 -16.56 -1.05 1.94
C ASP A 99 -16.03 0.05 1.01
N PRO A 100 -16.86 0.57 0.09
CA PRO A 100 -16.43 1.59 -0.87
C PRO A 100 -16.13 2.96 -0.24
N LYS A 101 -16.46 3.17 1.03
CA LYS A 101 -16.16 4.40 1.78
C LYS A 101 -14.91 4.27 2.64
N ARG A 102 -14.30 3.09 2.69
CA ARG A 102 -13.12 2.83 3.50
C ARG A 102 -11.95 3.65 3.02
N LYS A 103 -11.39 4.46 3.92
CA LYS A 103 -10.12 5.16 3.69
C LYS A 103 -8.99 4.38 4.32
N VAL A 104 -8.03 4.01 3.50
CA VAL A 104 -6.92 3.13 3.86
C VAL A 104 -5.62 3.90 3.88
N PHE A 105 -4.81 3.69 4.92
CA PHE A 105 -3.40 4.04 4.94
C PHE A 105 -2.59 2.74 4.93
N VAL A 106 -1.75 2.55 3.91
CA VAL A 106 -0.86 1.40 3.79
C VAL A 106 0.59 1.80 4.01
N HIS A 107 1.30 1.04 4.79
CA HIS A 107 2.71 1.31 5.09
C HIS A 107 3.54 0.05 5.29
N CYS A 108 4.84 0.22 5.19
CA CYS A 108 5.86 -0.72 5.64
C CYS A 108 6.83 0.03 6.58
N ARG A 109 8.11 -0.32 6.61
CA ARG A 109 9.07 0.39 7.47
C ARG A 109 9.38 1.80 6.95
N PHE A 110 9.81 1.90 5.67
CA PHE A 110 10.22 3.17 5.05
C PHE A 110 9.19 3.74 4.07
N GLY A 111 8.17 2.95 3.73
CA GLY A 111 7.14 3.36 2.78
C GLY A 111 7.57 3.29 1.30
N ASP A 112 8.70 2.68 0.99
CA ASP A 112 9.26 2.67 -0.36
C ASP A 112 8.83 1.41 -1.14
N ASP A 113 9.37 0.25 -0.77
CA ASP A 113 9.37 -0.95 -1.62
C ASP A 113 8.10 -1.80 -1.46
N ARG A 114 7.83 -2.35 -0.27
CA ARG A 114 6.61 -3.14 0.00
C ARG A 114 5.36 -2.31 -0.23
N THR A 115 5.32 -1.11 0.32
CA THR A 115 4.21 -0.17 0.14
C THR A 115 4.02 0.18 -1.33
N GLY A 116 5.10 0.50 -2.03
CA GLY A 116 5.08 0.79 -3.46
C GLY A 116 4.49 -0.36 -4.28
N THR A 117 4.85 -1.60 -3.96
CA THR A 117 4.36 -2.79 -4.65
C THR A 117 2.84 -2.96 -4.49
N PHE A 118 2.31 -2.80 -3.28
CA PHE A 118 0.86 -2.88 -3.04
C PHE A 118 0.08 -1.75 -3.70
N VAL A 119 0.60 -0.53 -3.66
CA VAL A 119 -0.01 0.62 -4.36
C VAL A 119 0.00 0.41 -5.87
N ALA A 120 1.11 -0.10 -6.44
CA ALA A 120 1.20 -0.41 -7.87
C ALA A 120 0.17 -1.47 -8.29
N ALA A 121 0.02 -2.53 -7.49
CA ALA A 121 -1.01 -3.55 -7.73
C ALA A 121 -2.43 -2.93 -7.71
N TYR A 122 -2.71 -2.04 -6.77
CA TYR A 122 -3.97 -1.29 -6.72
C TYR A 122 -4.18 -0.45 -7.99
N ARG A 123 -3.17 0.30 -8.43
CA ARG A 123 -3.25 1.11 -9.65
C ARG A 123 -3.59 0.26 -10.88
N ILE A 124 -2.98 -0.92 -10.99
CA ILE A 124 -3.25 -1.83 -12.12
C ILE A 124 -4.65 -2.43 -12.02
N ALA A 125 -5.03 -2.94 -10.85
CA ALA A 125 -6.29 -3.65 -10.65
C ALA A 125 -7.52 -2.72 -10.67
N VAL A 126 -7.41 -1.53 -10.08
CA VAL A 126 -8.53 -0.61 -9.87
C VAL A 126 -8.52 0.53 -10.89
N ASP A 127 -7.38 1.18 -11.06
CA ASP A 127 -7.26 2.36 -11.93
C ASP A 127 -6.91 2.01 -13.38
N ARG A 128 -6.69 0.71 -13.66
CA ARG A 128 -6.39 0.19 -15.01
C ARG A 128 -5.08 0.75 -15.58
N TRP A 129 -4.14 1.09 -14.72
CA TRP A 129 -2.81 1.53 -15.15
C TRP A 129 -2.02 0.39 -15.78
N THR A 130 -1.13 0.74 -16.72
CA THR A 130 -0.12 -0.20 -17.20
C THR A 130 0.93 -0.46 -16.12
N PRO A 131 1.62 -1.61 -16.15
CA PRO A 131 2.76 -1.85 -15.24
C PRO A 131 3.81 -0.75 -15.30
N LYS A 132 4.11 -0.22 -16.48
CA LYS A 132 5.07 0.87 -16.65
C LYS A 132 4.66 2.14 -15.88
N GLN A 133 3.40 2.51 -15.94
CA GLN A 133 2.86 3.66 -15.22
C GLN A 133 2.92 3.44 -13.70
N ALA A 134 2.51 2.26 -13.25
CA ALA A 134 2.54 1.91 -11.83
C ALA A 134 3.97 1.85 -11.26
N ILE A 135 4.92 1.30 -12.02
CA ILE A 135 6.34 1.28 -11.64
C ILE A 135 6.92 2.70 -11.59
N GLY A 136 6.52 3.57 -12.53
CA GLY A 136 6.92 4.98 -12.49
C GLY A 136 6.51 5.67 -11.19
N GLU A 137 5.30 5.42 -10.70
CA GLU A 137 4.84 5.93 -9.40
C GLU A 137 5.61 5.29 -8.23
N MET A 138 5.98 4.00 -8.31
CA MET A 138 6.84 3.36 -7.30
C MET A 138 8.16 4.15 -7.15
N TYR A 139 8.83 4.44 -8.25
CA TYR A 139 10.07 5.22 -8.22
C TYR A 139 9.87 6.65 -7.70
N PHE A 140 8.76 7.28 -8.07
CA PHE A 140 8.41 8.61 -7.56
C PHE A 140 8.34 8.67 -6.04
N PHE A 141 7.90 7.58 -5.39
CA PHE A 141 7.83 7.47 -3.93
C PHE A 141 9.04 6.75 -3.30
N GLY A 142 10.14 6.58 -4.02
CA GLY A 142 11.41 6.12 -3.45
C GLY A 142 11.73 4.63 -3.63
N PHE A 143 10.97 3.89 -4.45
CA PHE A 143 11.27 2.48 -4.73
C PHE A 143 12.70 2.30 -5.24
N ASN A 144 13.41 1.30 -4.69
CA ASN A 144 14.75 0.95 -5.12
C ASN A 144 14.75 -0.37 -5.92
N GLY A 145 14.57 -0.24 -7.23
CA GLY A 145 14.52 -1.40 -8.14
C GLY A 145 15.84 -2.16 -8.27
N PHE A 146 16.97 -1.54 -7.92
CA PHE A 146 18.26 -2.21 -7.91
C PHE A 146 18.33 -3.26 -6.80
N TRP A 147 17.87 -2.94 -5.59
CA TRP A 147 17.83 -3.84 -4.46
C TRP A 147 16.63 -4.79 -4.47
N HIS A 148 15.56 -4.42 -5.16
CA HIS A 148 14.30 -5.19 -5.17
C HIS A 148 13.82 -5.53 -6.59
N PRO A 149 14.65 -6.18 -7.42
CA PRO A 149 14.26 -6.51 -8.80
C PRO A 149 13.09 -7.47 -8.88
N SER A 150 12.91 -8.34 -7.88
CA SER A 150 11.79 -9.28 -7.83
C SER A 150 10.43 -8.59 -7.62
N MET A 151 10.39 -7.51 -6.85
CA MET A 151 9.18 -6.72 -6.66
C MET A 151 8.78 -6.00 -7.96
N LYS A 152 9.75 -5.44 -8.67
CA LYS A 152 9.52 -4.83 -9.97
C LYS A 152 8.98 -5.85 -10.97
N LYS A 153 9.60 -7.02 -11.05
CA LYS A 153 9.16 -8.12 -11.92
C LYS A 153 7.74 -8.58 -11.58
N PHE A 154 7.40 -8.67 -10.30
CA PHE A 154 6.05 -9.00 -9.85
C PHE A 154 5.03 -8.01 -10.44
N ILE A 155 5.30 -6.71 -10.40
CA ILE A 155 4.39 -5.69 -10.95
C ILE A 155 4.34 -5.77 -12.49
N GLU A 156 5.47 -6.01 -13.16
CA GLU A 156 5.50 -6.22 -14.61
C GLU A 156 4.59 -7.39 -15.04
N GLN A 157 4.51 -8.43 -14.24
CA GLN A 157 3.71 -9.63 -14.49
C GLN A 157 2.32 -9.60 -13.86
N PHE A 158 2.00 -8.59 -13.07
CA PHE A 158 0.77 -8.54 -12.28
C PHE A 158 -0.51 -8.61 -13.12
N PRO A 159 -0.63 -8.03 -14.33
CA PRO A 159 -1.81 -8.24 -15.19
C PRO A 159 -2.10 -9.72 -15.47
N GLU A 160 -1.08 -10.56 -15.59
CA GLU A 160 -1.26 -12.00 -15.79
C GLU A 160 -1.72 -12.70 -14.52
N HIS A 161 -1.22 -12.28 -13.35
CA HIS A 161 -1.69 -12.76 -12.05
C HIS A 161 -3.19 -12.48 -11.86
N LEU A 162 -3.66 -11.29 -12.26
CA LEU A 162 -5.07 -10.93 -12.22
C LEU A 162 -5.91 -11.81 -13.15
N ARG A 163 -5.45 -12.09 -14.35
CA ARG A 163 -6.15 -12.97 -15.33
C ARG A 163 -6.24 -14.40 -14.81
N SER A 164 -5.17 -14.93 -14.23
CA SER A 164 -5.15 -16.28 -13.65
C SER A 164 -6.12 -16.41 -12.48
N ALA A 165 -6.18 -15.41 -11.59
CA ALA A 165 -7.13 -15.38 -10.47
C ALA A 165 -8.59 -15.38 -10.96
N SER A 166 -8.91 -14.62 -12.02
CA SER A 166 -10.26 -14.59 -12.62
C SER A 166 -10.67 -15.92 -13.22
N ARG A 167 -9.74 -16.72 -13.75
CA ARG A 167 -10.01 -18.05 -14.33
C ARG A 167 -10.20 -19.13 -13.28
N SER A 168 -9.67 -18.93 -12.07
CA SER A 168 -9.73 -19.90 -10.96
C SER A 168 -10.97 -19.72 -10.08
N SER A 169 -11.74 -18.67 -10.30
CA SER A 169 -12.99 -18.43 -9.57
C SER A 169 -14.12 -19.23 -10.25
N PRO A 170 -14.84 -20.09 -9.49
CA PRO A 170 -15.99 -20.82 -10.03
C PRO A 170 -17.14 -19.90 -10.45
#